data_456b83b48e01055c04778b1da3004b50
#
_entry.id   456b83b48e01055c04778b1da3004b50
#
_cell.length_a   1.000
_cell.length_b   1.000
_cell.length_c   1.000
_cell.angle_alpha   90.00
_cell.angle_beta   90.00
_cell.angle_gamma   90.00
#
_symmetry.space_group_name_H-M   'P 1'
#
loop_
_entity.id
_entity.type
_entity.pdbx_description
1 polymer ?
#
loop_
_entity_poly.entity_id
_entity_poly.type
_entity_poly.pdbx_seq_one_letter_code
_entity_poly.pdbx_strand_id
1 'polypeptide(L)'
;MPESHPDAEPLKAVSRRRALGLASALGLAPLAVTACTPSGDDPQAGGATTTSAGSSGGAPAASASPGRAPLTTNAANRLVLLGTSGGPPWWNDSHREGVASAVVVGDKYYLVDAGDGVGKQIKKAKLGTWDKDMRGPLDALVAVFLTHLHSDHISDLYNLVGTGLQNGVAIPDRVLEIYGPGNRGELPVNYKGERIPADQVVNPRNPTPGTRETLEAMITTFATDFNDRIIDSGYPPPREFFVGRDIDLPAGLIDDPNGDPHPAMKPIEVFEDDRVKVTATLVQHAPVFPAFGFRFDTDSGSVTFSGDTGPSENLVELAKGSDILVHEAIAAQWVAQRHPEPRDAAAEAEYQHLIGAHTTIEDIGGIAEQAGVKKLVLNHLVPGNWPVEEWQKAGAGFSGELVIGEDLDAIAIG
;
A
#
# COMPACT_ATOMS: atom_id res chain seq x y z
N MET A 1 -42.62 -34.06 28.26
CA MET A 1 -41.92 -35.26 27.72
C MET A 1 -40.92 -34.73 26.72
N PRO A 2 -39.59 -34.80 26.95
CA PRO A 2 -38.57 -34.40 25.99
C PRO A 2 -38.23 -35.58 25.10
N GLU A 3 -38.17 -35.33 23.79
CA GLU A 3 -37.72 -36.28 22.78
C GLU A 3 -36.20 -36.45 22.82
N SER A 4 -35.79 -37.73 22.82
CA SER A 4 -34.40 -38.16 22.84
C SER A 4 -33.74 -38.06 21.46
N HIS A 5 -32.61 -37.39 21.37
CA HIS A 5 -31.67 -37.47 20.23
C HIS A 5 -30.77 -38.72 20.34
N PRO A 6 -30.49 -39.42 19.23
CA PRO A 6 -29.60 -40.59 19.23
C PRO A 6 -28.12 -40.15 19.28
N ASP A 7 -27.38 -40.99 20.00
CA ASP A 7 -25.95 -40.90 20.27
C ASP A 7 -25.08 -40.88 19.00
N ALA A 8 -24.14 -39.96 18.94
CA ALA A 8 -23.07 -39.94 17.94
C ALA A 8 -21.90 -40.80 18.40
N GLU A 9 -21.55 -41.83 17.63
CA GLU A 9 -20.39 -42.65 17.85
C GLU A 9 -19.07 -41.86 17.74
N PRO A 10 -18.04 -42.16 18.56
CA PRO A 10 -16.76 -41.48 18.50
C PRO A 10 -15.91 -42.01 17.32
N LEU A 11 -15.44 -41.08 16.49
CA LEU A 11 -14.48 -41.32 15.41
C LEU A 11 -13.16 -41.87 15.98
N LYS A 12 -12.75 -43.04 15.53
CA LYS A 12 -11.51 -43.73 15.89
C LYS A 12 -10.30 -42.92 15.38
N ALA A 13 -9.38 -42.60 16.29
CA ALA A 13 -8.08 -42.00 15.98
C ALA A 13 -7.27 -42.87 15.01
N VAL A 14 -6.95 -42.34 13.83
CA VAL A 14 -6.02 -42.96 12.88
C VAL A 14 -4.60 -42.59 13.28
N SER A 15 -3.82 -43.61 13.60
CA SER A 15 -2.43 -43.53 14.04
C SER A 15 -1.51 -42.96 12.98
N ARG A 16 -0.78 -41.89 13.33
CA ARG A 16 0.33 -41.32 12.57
C ARG A 16 1.53 -42.24 12.55
N ARG A 17 1.59 -43.20 11.60
CA ARG A 17 2.84 -43.88 11.19
C ARG A 17 2.60 -44.65 9.89
N ARG A 18 2.90 -43.98 8.73
CA ARG A 18 3.36 -44.60 7.47
C ARG A 18 3.17 -43.64 6.30
N ALA A 19 4.18 -42.84 6.01
CA ALA A 19 4.46 -42.36 4.67
C ALA A 19 5.91 -41.86 4.58
N LEU A 20 6.84 -42.83 4.62
CA LEU A 20 8.19 -42.65 4.13
C LEU A 20 8.46 -43.85 3.23
N GLY A 21 8.63 -43.55 1.92
CA GLY A 21 9.18 -44.52 0.97
C GLY A 21 8.26 -44.85 -0.18
N LEU A 22 8.40 -44.13 -1.27
CA LEU A 22 8.38 -44.63 -2.66
C LEU A 22 8.74 -43.50 -3.61
N ALA A 23 10.04 -43.24 -3.75
CA ALA A 23 10.59 -42.60 -4.94
C ALA A 23 11.05 -43.71 -5.87
N SER A 24 10.45 -43.86 -7.03
CA SER A 24 11.04 -44.64 -8.14
C SER A 24 10.38 -44.23 -9.48
N ALA A 25 11.16 -43.56 -10.28
CA ALA A 25 11.32 -43.71 -11.75
C ALA A 25 10.07 -43.77 -12.63
N LEU A 26 9.79 -42.68 -13.31
CA LEU A 26 9.22 -42.70 -14.63
C LEU A 26 10.01 -41.74 -15.52
N GLY A 27 10.66 -42.35 -16.57
CA GLY A 27 11.49 -41.68 -17.50
C GLY A 27 10.70 -40.72 -18.44
N LEU A 28 11.23 -39.54 -18.60
CA LEU A 28 10.77 -38.56 -19.59
C LEU A 28 11.52 -38.73 -20.86
N ALA A 29 10.82 -39.06 -21.96
CA ALA A 29 11.31 -38.95 -23.34
C ALA A 29 11.15 -37.48 -23.81
N PRO A 30 12.11 -36.95 -24.57
CA PRO A 30 12.02 -35.57 -25.05
C PRO A 30 11.09 -35.47 -26.25
N LEU A 31 10.08 -34.61 -26.18
CA LEU A 31 9.29 -34.17 -27.34
C LEU A 31 10.07 -33.05 -28.07
N ALA A 32 10.42 -33.32 -29.30
CA ALA A 32 11.01 -32.34 -30.21
C ALA A 32 9.95 -31.32 -30.65
N VAL A 33 10.19 -30.05 -30.38
CA VAL A 33 9.40 -28.94 -30.92
C VAL A 33 10.01 -28.53 -32.26
N THR A 34 9.27 -28.75 -33.33
CA THR A 34 9.60 -28.30 -34.68
C THR A 34 9.24 -26.82 -34.83
N ALA A 35 10.22 -25.97 -35.07
CA ALA A 35 10.02 -24.58 -35.43
C ALA A 35 9.53 -24.44 -36.85
N CYS A 36 8.36 -23.81 -37.06
CA CYS A 36 7.90 -23.38 -38.39
C CYS A 36 8.33 -21.92 -38.59
N THR A 37 9.19 -21.70 -39.55
CA THR A 37 9.49 -20.39 -40.16
C THR A 37 8.45 -20.09 -41.24
N PRO A 38 7.90 -18.88 -41.36
CA PRO A 38 7.17 -18.47 -42.56
C PRO A 38 8.12 -17.76 -43.52
N SER A 39 8.19 -18.28 -44.74
CA SER A 39 8.76 -17.63 -45.92
C SER A 39 7.82 -16.55 -46.44
N GLY A 40 8.41 -15.42 -46.84
CA GLY A 40 7.70 -14.30 -47.42
C GLY A 40 7.24 -14.54 -48.88
N ASP A 41 6.27 -13.73 -49.25
CA ASP A 41 6.11 -13.20 -50.61
C ASP A 41 5.18 -11.98 -50.59
N ASP A 42 5.72 -10.86 -51.08
CA ASP A 42 5.00 -9.63 -51.45
C ASP A 42 4.20 -9.83 -52.74
N PRO A 43 3.10 -9.16 -53.00
CA PRO A 43 3.13 -8.19 -54.09
C PRO A 43 2.42 -6.87 -53.86
N GLN A 44 3.04 -5.86 -54.46
CA GLN A 44 2.61 -4.49 -54.71
C GLN A 44 1.19 -4.32 -55.28
N ALA A 45 0.54 -3.21 -54.95
CA ALA A 45 0.12 -2.09 -55.77
C ALA A 45 -1.23 -1.46 -55.35
N GLY A 46 -1.29 -0.17 -55.37
CA GLY A 46 -2.53 0.57 -55.60
C GLY A 46 -2.84 1.70 -54.63
N GLY A 47 -2.38 2.91 -54.89
CA GLY A 47 -2.65 4.11 -54.14
C GLY A 47 -4.09 4.64 -54.23
N ALA A 48 -4.50 5.33 -53.18
CA ALA A 48 -5.49 6.40 -53.27
C ALA A 48 -5.24 7.40 -52.14
N THR A 49 -4.85 8.55 -52.49
CA THR A 49 -4.76 9.78 -51.68
C THR A 49 -6.15 10.27 -51.30
N THR A 50 -6.41 10.47 -49.97
CA THR A 50 -7.36 11.49 -49.55
C THR A 50 -6.78 12.27 -48.36
N THR A 51 -6.50 13.50 -48.64
CA THR A 51 -6.17 14.58 -47.71
C THR A 51 -7.38 14.93 -46.86
N SER A 52 -7.24 14.90 -45.52
CA SER A 52 -8.03 15.78 -44.67
C SER A 52 -7.16 16.29 -43.51
N ALA A 53 -6.88 17.58 -43.57
CA ALA A 53 -6.23 18.30 -42.50
C ALA A 53 -7.18 18.50 -41.35
N GLY A 54 -6.73 18.14 -40.14
CA GLY A 54 -7.35 18.45 -38.86
C GLY A 54 -6.25 18.55 -37.83
N SER A 55 -5.64 19.76 -37.71
CA SER A 55 -4.69 20.06 -36.67
C SER A 55 -5.43 20.32 -35.35
N SER A 56 -5.47 19.34 -34.48
CA SER A 56 -5.64 19.55 -33.05
C SER A 56 -4.25 19.62 -32.43
N GLY A 57 -3.82 20.80 -32.02
CA GLY A 57 -2.58 21.02 -31.29
C GLY A 57 -2.69 20.36 -29.92
N GLY A 58 -2.22 19.11 -29.80
CA GLY A 58 -1.88 18.51 -28.52
C GLY A 58 -0.61 19.17 -28.03
N ALA A 59 -0.62 19.68 -26.81
CA ALA A 59 0.62 20.03 -26.11
C ALA A 59 1.55 18.81 -26.13
N PRO A 60 2.87 18.99 -26.27
CA PRO A 60 3.81 17.87 -26.23
C PRO A 60 3.67 17.19 -24.87
N ALA A 61 3.35 15.90 -24.87
CA ALA A 61 3.48 15.07 -23.69
C ALA A 61 4.93 15.19 -23.22
N ALA A 62 5.14 15.71 -22.01
CA ALA A 62 6.45 15.69 -21.39
C ALA A 62 6.87 14.23 -21.31
N SER A 63 7.96 13.87 -21.99
CA SER A 63 8.53 12.54 -21.86
C SER A 63 9.01 12.37 -20.41
N ALA A 64 8.47 11.39 -19.68
CA ALA A 64 8.97 11.05 -18.35
C ALA A 64 10.47 10.85 -18.46
N SER A 65 11.24 11.62 -17.67
CA SER A 65 12.68 11.40 -17.57
C SER A 65 12.92 10.03 -16.93
N PRO A 66 13.86 9.21 -17.42
CA PRO A 66 14.21 7.98 -16.73
C PRO A 66 14.64 8.34 -15.30
N GLY A 67 14.03 7.68 -14.29
CA GLY A 67 14.35 7.92 -12.90
C GLY A 67 15.85 7.75 -12.64
N ARG A 68 16.35 8.44 -11.61
CA ARG A 68 17.73 8.21 -11.15
C ARG A 68 17.91 6.77 -10.63
N ALA A 69 19.13 6.30 -10.55
CA ALA A 69 19.41 5.04 -9.87
C ALA A 69 18.98 5.13 -8.38
N PRO A 70 18.41 4.07 -7.81
CA PRO A 70 18.04 4.05 -6.40
C PRO A 70 19.22 4.35 -5.47
N LEU A 71 18.94 5.09 -4.39
CA LEU A 71 19.90 5.28 -3.30
C LEU A 71 20.17 3.94 -2.62
N THR A 72 21.41 3.73 -2.19
CA THR A 72 21.80 2.50 -1.50
C THR A 72 22.52 2.80 -0.20
N THR A 73 22.30 1.98 0.81
CA THR A 73 23.02 2.05 2.08
C THR A 73 23.25 0.65 2.64
N ASN A 74 24.34 0.49 3.39
CA ASN A 74 24.65 -0.71 4.16
C ASN A 74 24.21 -0.56 5.64
N ALA A 75 23.49 0.50 6.00
CA ALA A 75 23.00 0.69 7.36
C ALA A 75 22.05 -0.47 7.74
N ALA A 76 22.24 -0.97 8.96
CA ALA A 76 21.37 -2.03 9.50
C ALA A 76 19.93 -1.53 9.66
N ASN A 77 19.78 -0.25 10.07
CA ASN A 77 18.50 0.41 10.19
C ASN A 77 18.33 1.39 9.02
N ARG A 78 17.31 1.16 8.22
CA ARG A 78 17.08 1.93 6.99
C ARG A 78 15.60 1.93 6.58
N LEU A 79 15.21 3.02 5.97
CA LEU A 79 13.97 3.12 5.18
C LEU A 79 14.22 2.54 3.79
N VAL A 80 13.31 1.74 3.27
CA VAL A 80 13.30 1.30 1.87
C VAL A 80 11.96 1.70 1.25
N LEU A 81 11.98 2.53 0.21
CA LEU A 81 10.79 2.87 -0.57
C LEU A 81 10.53 1.73 -1.55
N LEU A 82 9.48 0.95 -1.33
CA LEU A 82 9.14 -0.19 -2.19
C LEU A 82 8.38 0.27 -3.44
N GLY A 83 7.52 1.27 -3.30
CA GLY A 83 6.81 1.91 -4.39
C GLY A 83 6.52 3.36 -4.04
N THR A 84 6.56 4.23 -5.04
CA THR A 84 6.54 5.68 -4.85
C THR A 84 5.44 6.39 -5.63
N SER A 85 4.60 5.64 -6.35
CA SER A 85 3.45 6.18 -7.06
C SER A 85 2.26 6.35 -6.12
N GLY A 86 1.60 7.49 -6.20
CA GLY A 86 0.33 7.74 -5.53
C GLY A 86 -0.87 7.67 -6.47
N GLY A 87 -2.03 7.45 -5.87
CA GLY A 87 -3.30 7.29 -6.55
C GLY A 87 -3.47 5.94 -7.26
N PRO A 88 -4.73 5.52 -7.53
CA PRO A 88 -5.04 4.25 -8.17
C PRO A 88 -4.75 4.19 -9.69
N PRO A 89 -4.51 5.29 -10.44
CA PRO A 89 -4.19 5.19 -11.86
C PRO A 89 -2.83 4.56 -12.11
N TRP A 90 -2.75 3.73 -13.16
CA TRP A 90 -1.48 3.32 -13.73
C TRP A 90 -0.97 4.43 -14.64
N TRP A 91 0.00 5.21 -14.12
CA TRP A 91 0.50 6.39 -14.81
C TRP A 91 1.29 5.98 -16.06
N ASN A 92 0.88 6.51 -17.21
CA ASN A 92 1.58 6.27 -18.47
C ASN A 92 3.06 6.69 -18.36
N ASP A 93 3.94 5.86 -18.90
CA ASP A 93 5.39 6.11 -18.91
C ASP A 93 6.03 6.23 -17.51
N SER A 94 5.30 5.93 -16.43
CA SER A 94 5.86 5.80 -15.09
C SER A 94 6.47 4.42 -14.88
N HIS A 95 7.60 4.38 -14.20
CA HIS A 95 8.24 3.15 -13.74
C HIS A 95 7.99 2.87 -12.25
N ARG A 96 7.19 3.74 -11.60
CA ARG A 96 6.90 3.68 -10.18
C ARG A 96 5.83 2.64 -9.90
N GLU A 97 6.07 1.76 -8.94
CA GLU A 97 5.06 0.87 -8.37
C GLU A 97 4.21 1.63 -7.33
N GLY A 98 3.07 1.06 -6.94
CA GLY A 98 2.15 1.64 -5.96
C GLY A 98 2.78 1.84 -4.59
N VAL A 99 2.29 2.83 -3.85
CA VAL A 99 2.86 3.27 -2.57
C VAL A 99 3.03 2.12 -1.58
N ALA A 100 4.26 1.91 -1.14
CA ALA A 100 4.62 1.01 -0.05
C ALA A 100 6.02 1.34 0.45
N SER A 101 6.26 1.20 1.75
CA SER A 101 7.56 1.45 2.35
C SER A 101 7.90 0.38 3.38
N ALA A 102 9.19 0.07 3.55
CA ALA A 102 9.67 -0.81 4.60
C ALA A 102 10.62 -0.08 5.55
N VAL A 103 10.35 -0.16 6.85
CA VAL A 103 11.29 0.20 7.92
C VAL A 103 12.05 -1.06 8.29
N VAL A 104 13.33 -1.11 7.93
CA VAL A 104 14.21 -2.25 8.19
C VAL A 104 15.02 -1.97 9.44
N VAL A 105 14.99 -2.88 10.42
CA VAL A 105 15.74 -2.80 11.67
C VAL A 105 16.49 -4.12 11.88
N GLY A 106 17.78 -4.08 11.58
CA GLY A 106 18.63 -5.27 11.59
C GLY A 106 18.18 -6.29 10.53
N ASP A 107 17.75 -7.46 10.97
CA ASP A 107 17.30 -8.58 10.14
C ASP A 107 15.77 -8.65 9.94
N LYS A 108 15.01 -7.71 10.50
CA LYS A 108 13.54 -7.62 10.43
C LYS A 108 13.09 -6.37 9.69
N TYR A 109 11.85 -6.38 9.23
CA TYR A 109 11.24 -5.19 8.65
C TYR A 109 9.75 -5.09 8.95
N TYR A 110 9.25 -3.86 8.90
CA TYR A 110 7.87 -3.46 9.09
C TYR A 110 7.40 -2.78 7.81
N LEU A 111 6.21 -3.11 7.33
CA LEU A 111 5.66 -2.56 6.09
C LEU A 111 4.67 -1.45 6.40
N VAL A 112 4.76 -0.33 5.68
CA VAL A 112 3.78 0.75 5.68
C VAL A 112 3.14 0.80 4.31
N ASP A 113 1.84 0.55 4.26
CA ASP A 113 1.00 0.35 3.09
C ASP A 113 1.46 -0.82 2.19
N ALA A 114 0.59 -1.22 1.29
CA ALA A 114 0.77 -2.36 0.39
C ALA A 114 0.12 -2.10 -0.97
N GLY A 115 0.58 -1.05 -1.66
CA GLY A 115 0.15 -0.70 -3.01
C GLY A 115 0.61 -1.71 -4.06
N ASP A 116 0.17 -1.50 -5.30
CA ASP A 116 0.44 -2.39 -6.44
C ASP A 116 1.94 -2.66 -6.62
N GLY A 117 2.32 -3.94 -6.73
CA GLY A 117 3.69 -4.37 -6.94
C GLY A 117 4.52 -4.62 -5.68
N VAL A 118 3.99 -4.40 -4.45
CA VAL A 118 4.78 -4.51 -3.20
C VAL A 118 5.48 -5.85 -3.06
N GLY A 119 4.82 -6.97 -3.39
CA GLY A 119 5.44 -8.29 -3.32
C GLY A 119 6.66 -8.44 -4.24
N LYS A 120 6.61 -7.87 -5.44
CA LYS A 120 7.74 -7.85 -6.39
C LYS A 120 8.87 -6.95 -5.88
N GLN A 121 8.52 -5.82 -5.27
CA GLN A 121 9.50 -4.85 -4.76
C GLN A 121 10.21 -5.37 -3.50
N ILE A 122 9.51 -6.03 -2.58
CA ILE A 122 10.12 -6.77 -1.46
C ILE A 122 11.18 -7.75 -1.98
N LYS A 123 10.85 -8.47 -3.05
CA LYS A 123 11.78 -9.39 -3.72
C LYS A 123 12.99 -8.66 -4.31
N LYS A 124 12.80 -7.56 -5.04
CA LYS A 124 13.89 -6.76 -5.64
C LYS A 124 14.77 -6.13 -4.57
N ALA A 125 14.19 -5.64 -3.47
CA ALA A 125 14.90 -5.09 -2.31
C ALA A 125 15.64 -6.15 -1.48
N LYS A 126 15.42 -7.44 -1.78
CA LYS A 126 15.98 -8.58 -1.05
C LYS A 126 15.71 -8.54 0.45
N LEU A 127 14.49 -8.14 0.83
CA LEU A 127 14.04 -8.19 2.22
C LEU A 127 13.71 -9.64 2.61
N GLY A 128 14.02 -9.99 3.86
CA GLY A 128 13.83 -11.36 4.38
C GLY A 128 14.91 -12.34 3.94
N THR A 129 14.64 -13.63 4.11
CA THR A 129 15.58 -14.70 3.82
C THR A 129 15.48 -15.14 2.36
N TRP A 130 16.60 -15.19 1.67
CA TRP A 130 16.74 -15.62 0.29
C TRP A 130 17.66 -16.82 0.22
N ASP A 131 17.11 -17.99 0.49
CA ASP A 131 17.81 -19.25 0.29
C ASP A 131 17.39 -19.91 -1.04
N LYS A 132 18.13 -20.96 -1.43
CA LYS A 132 17.83 -21.74 -2.63
C LYS A 132 16.49 -22.50 -2.54
N ASP A 133 15.96 -22.68 -1.32
CA ASP A 133 14.72 -23.38 -1.04
C ASP A 133 13.52 -22.43 -1.03
N MET A 134 13.76 -21.14 -1.38
CA MET A 134 12.75 -20.09 -1.54
C MET A 134 11.86 -19.90 -0.29
N ARG A 135 12.39 -20.15 0.89
CA ARG A 135 11.75 -19.74 2.14
C ARG A 135 11.89 -18.25 2.26
N GLY A 136 10.86 -17.63 2.12
CA GLY A 136 10.50 -16.41 1.60
C GLY A 136 10.83 -15.13 2.25
N PRO A 137 10.66 -14.10 1.44
CA PRO A 137 10.89 -12.71 1.85
C PRO A 137 10.04 -12.26 3.04
N LEU A 138 8.91 -12.91 3.31
CA LEU A 138 7.99 -12.52 4.39
C LEU A 138 8.34 -13.14 5.75
N ASP A 139 9.40 -13.94 5.85
CA ASP A 139 9.85 -14.53 7.13
C ASP A 139 10.44 -13.48 8.10
N ALA A 140 10.90 -12.35 7.57
CA ALA A 140 11.41 -11.23 8.35
C ALA A 140 10.39 -10.08 8.52
N LEU A 141 9.22 -10.16 7.88
CA LEU A 141 8.15 -9.17 8.04
C LEU A 141 7.48 -9.35 9.39
N VAL A 142 7.55 -8.34 10.26
CA VAL A 142 7.02 -8.38 11.62
C VAL A 142 5.56 -7.95 11.66
N ALA A 143 5.24 -6.81 11.07
CA ALA A 143 3.89 -6.25 11.03
C ALA A 143 3.68 -5.39 9.78
N VAL A 144 2.42 -5.17 9.42
CA VAL A 144 1.98 -4.26 8.37
C VAL A 144 1.15 -3.14 8.99
N PHE A 145 1.39 -1.90 8.57
CA PHE A 145 0.66 -0.72 9.02
C PHE A 145 -0.01 -0.06 7.81
N LEU A 146 -1.33 0.00 7.81
CA LEU A 146 -2.12 0.62 6.75
C LEU A 146 -2.52 2.03 7.18
N THR A 147 -2.13 3.02 6.39
CA THR A 147 -2.47 4.42 6.67
C THR A 147 -3.96 4.65 6.53
N HIS A 148 -4.56 4.13 5.49
CA HIS A 148 -6.00 4.11 5.24
C HIS A 148 -6.36 2.98 4.25
N LEU A 149 -7.63 2.84 3.89
CA LEU A 149 -8.10 1.68 3.11
C LEU A 149 -8.46 2.02 1.66
N HIS A 150 -7.85 3.06 1.05
CA HIS A 150 -7.94 3.26 -0.39
C HIS A 150 -7.23 2.15 -1.15
N SER A 151 -7.69 1.88 -2.36
CA SER A 151 -7.22 0.75 -3.16
C SER A 151 -5.73 0.80 -3.49
N ASP A 152 -5.18 1.96 -3.72
CA ASP A 152 -3.75 2.17 -4.03
C ASP A 152 -2.83 1.91 -2.83
N HIS A 153 -3.36 1.90 -1.59
CA HIS A 153 -2.63 1.56 -0.38
C HIS A 153 -2.75 0.09 0.03
N ILE A 154 -3.74 -0.65 -0.50
CA ILE A 154 -4.03 -2.03 -0.09
C ILE A 154 -4.15 -3.05 -1.23
N SER A 155 -3.97 -2.63 -2.50
CA SER A 155 -4.18 -3.50 -3.66
C SER A 155 -3.34 -4.76 -3.63
N ASP A 156 -2.07 -4.68 -3.22
CA ASP A 156 -1.17 -5.84 -3.16
C ASP A 156 -1.14 -6.52 -1.77
N LEU A 157 -1.84 -5.96 -0.76
CA LEU A 157 -2.13 -6.69 0.48
C LEU A 157 -2.89 -7.99 0.18
N TYR A 158 -3.80 -7.94 -0.80
CA TYR A 158 -4.50 -9.10 -1.32
C TYR A 158 -3.52 -10.18 -1.82
N ASN A 159 -2.48 -9.79 -2.55
CA ASN A 159 -1.43 -10.69 -3.00
C ASN A 159 -0.58 -11.24 -1.84
N LEU A 160 -0.17 -10.38 -0.89
CA LEU A 160 0.57 -10.81 0.31
C LEU A 160 -0.20 -11.85 1.12
N VAL A 161 -1.52 -11.68 1.29
CA VAL A 161 -2.38 -12.63 1.97
C VAL A 161 -2.51 -13.93 1.18
N GLY A 162 -2.85 -13.84 -0.12
CA GLY A 162 -3.11 -15.00 -0.97
C GLY A 162 -1.89 -15.90 -1.20
N THR A 163 -0.70 -15.31 -1.26
CA THR A 163 0.55 -16.04 -1.53
C THR A 163 1.50 -16.13 -0.33
N GLY A 164 1.15 -15.50 0.79
CA GLY A 164 2.04 -15.32 1.94
C GLY A 164 2.56 -16.62 2.55
N LEU A 165 1.73 -17.66 2.59
CA LEU A 165 2.14 -18.97 3.11
C LEU A 165 3.33 -19.57 2.34
N GLN A 166 3.36 -19.39 1.01
CA GLN A 166 4.44 -19.86 0.16
C GLN A 166 5.65 -18.92 0.18
N ASN A 167 5.47 -17.70 0.69
CA ASN A 167 6.52 -16.67 0.76
C ASN A 167 7.07 -16.45 2.17
N GLY A 168 6.84 -17.38 3.10
CA GLY A 168 7.51 -17.43 4.40
C GLY A 168 6.75 -16.80 5.57
N VAL A 169 5.44 -16.52 5.44
CA VAL A 169 4.62 -16.07 6.58
C VAL A 169 4.48 -17.16 7.64
N ALA A 170 4.38 -18.43 7.21
CA ALA A 170 4.13 -19.57 8.09
C ALA A 170 5.37 -19.95 8.93
N ILE A 171 5.66 -19.17 9.95
CA ILE A 171 6.68 -19.45 10.96
C ILE A 171 5.96 -19.93 12.22
N PRO A 172 6.39 -21.05 12.82
CA PRO A 172 5.82 -21.51 14.08
C PRO A 172 5.81 -20.41 15.15
N ASP A 173 4.71 -20.33 15.89
CA ASP A 173 4.51 -19.38 16.98
C ASP A 173 4.55 -17.89 16.60
N ARG A 174 4.38 -17.57 15.31
CA ARG A 174 4.30 -16.19 14.81
C ARG A 174 2.99 -15.94 14.07
N VAL A 175 2.39 -14.80 14.37
CA VAL A 175 1.26 -14.23 13.65
C VAL A 175 1.71 -12.92 12.99
N LEU A 176 1.42 -12.74 11.71
CA LEU A 176 1.60 -11.46 11.04
C LEU A 176 0.37 -10.58 11.36
N GLU A 177 0.61 -9.53 12.12
CA GLU A 177 -0.42 -8.57 12.47
C GLU A 177 -0.46 -7.43 11.44
N ILE A 178 -1.68 -7.06 11.05
CA ILE A 178 -1.96 -5.99 10.09
C ILE A 178 -2.76 -4.93 10.81
N TYR A 179 -2.11 -3.83 11.14
CA TYR A 179 -2.69 -2.69 11.83
C TYR A 179 -3.22 -1.67 10.84
N GLY A 180 -4.36 -1.06 11.12
CA GLY A 180 -4.89 0.00 10.27
C GLY A 180 -6.24 0.52 10.76
N PRO A 181 -6.96 1.29 9.92
CA PRO A 181 -8.23 1.91 10.28
C PRO A 181 -9.27 0.89 10.76
N GLY A 182 -9.96 1.25 11.83
CA GLY A 182 -11.18 0.58 12.25
C GLY A 182 -12.36 0.93 11.35
N ASN A 183 -13.50 0.27 11.60
CA ASN A 183 -14.73 0.54 10.89
C ASN A 183 -15.19 1.99 11.17
N ARG A 184 -15.47 2.76 10.10
CA ARG A 184 -15.98 4.13 10.20
C ARG A 184 -17.37 4.20 10.88
N GLY A 185 -18.18 3.16 10.70
CA GLY A 185 -19.54 3.05 11.23
C GLY A 185 -20.63 3.55 10.27
N GLU A 186 -20.44 4.70 9.63
CA GLU A 186 -21.40 5.23 8.65
C GLU A 186 -20.71 5.81 7.42
N LEU A 187 -21.41 5.82 6.30
CA LEU A 187 -20.90 6.47 5.08
C LEU A 187 -21.00 8.00 5.18
N PRO A 188 -20.03 8.73 4.60
CA PRO A 188 -20.17 10.17 4.42
C PRO A 188 -21.34 10.49 3.47
N VAL A 189 -21.77 11.75 3.49
CA VAL A 189 -22.66 12.28 2.45
C VAL A 189 -21.87 12.43 1.13
N ASN A 190 -22.60 12.38 0.00
CA ASN A 190 -22.00 12.65 -1.30
C ASN A 190 -21.66 14.15 -1.46
N TYR A 191 -21.03 14.52 -2.59
CA TYR A 191 -20.66 15.89 -2.90
C TYR A 191 -21.83 16.89 -2.99
N LYS A 192 -23.08 16.41 -2.98
CA LYS A 192 -24.30 17.25 -2.92
C LYS A 192 -24.83 17.40 -1.51
N GLY A 193 -24.18 16.79 -0.51
CA GLY A 193 -24.65 16.79 0.86
C GLY A 193 -25.78 15.75 1.11
N GLU A 194 -25.97 14.78 0.23
CA GLU A 194 -27.03 13.77 0.28
C GLU A 194 -26.49 12.40 0.70
N ARG A 195 -27.28 11.61 1.39
CA ARG A 195 -26.98 10.19 1.59
C ARG A 195 -27.21 9.43 0.30
N ILE A 196 -26.29 8.53 -0.08
CA ILE A 196 -26.47 7.67 -1.23
C ILE A 196 -27.53 6.60 -0.96
N PRO A 197 -28.38 6.23 -1.96
CA PRO A 197 -29.36 5.18 -1.82
C PRO A 197 -28.73 3.84 -1.46
N ALA A 198 -29.40 3.05 -0.61
CA ALA A 198 -28.86 1.79 -0.09
C ALA A 198 -28.57 0.74 -1.18
N ASP A 199 -29.29 0.78 -2.31
CA ASP A 199 -29.08 -0.08 -3.47
C ASP A 199 -27.84 0.29 -4.31
N GLN A 200 -27.24 1.46 -4.06
CA GLN A 200 -25.98 1.91 -4.65
C GLN A 200 -24.78 1.67 -3.73
N VAL A 201 -25.03 1.26 -2.48
CA VAL A 201 -23.96 1.02 -1.50
C VAL A 201 -23.35 -0.36 -1.72
N VAL A 202 -22.03 -0.42 -1.86
CA VAL A 202 -21.30 -1.69 -1.85
C VAL A 202 -21.29 -2.24 -0.42
N ASN A 203 -21.67 -3.51 -0.27
CA ASN A 203 -21.78 -4.18 1.02
C ASN A 203 -22.66 -3.41 2.05
N PRO A 204 -23.98 -3.22 1.79
CA PRO A 204 -24.82 -2.34 2.59
C PRO A 204 -25.03 -2.78 4.05
N ARG A 205 -24.62 -4.01 4.40
CA ARG A 205 -24.64 -4.50 5.80
C ARG A 205 -23.45 -4.03 6.60
N ASN A 206 -22.34 -3.76 5.93
CA ASN A 206 -21.11 -3.24 6.51
C ASN A 206 -20.37 -2.42 5.44
N PRO A 207 -20.81 -1.17 5.21
CA PRO A 207 -20.38 -0.37 4.07
C PRO A 207 -18.97 0.23 4.26
N THR A 208 -18.45 0.19 5.46
CA THR A 208 -17.16 0.81 5.83
C THR A 208 -16.33 -0.16 6.67
N PRO A 209 -16.02 -1.38 6.14
CA PRO A 209 -15.26 -2.36 6.91
C PRO A 209 -13.91 -1.80 7.33
N GLY A 210 -13.50 -2.10 8.56
CA GLY A 210 -12.16 -1.80 9.05
C GLY A 210 -11.12 -2.81 8.55
N THR A 211 -9.90 -2.68 9.02
CA THR A 211 -8.74 -3.53 8.63
C THR A 211 -9.01 -5.00 8.91
N ARG A 212 -9.54 -5.32 10.09
CA ARG A 212 -9.86 -6.70 10.46
C ARG A 212 -10.87 -7.34 9.52
N GLU A 213 -11.95 -6.63 9.22
CA GLU A 213 -13.03 -7.15 8.36
C GLU A 213 -12.59 -7.23 6.90
N THR A 214 -11.77 -6.29 6.45
CA THR A 214 -11.16 -6.29 5.11
C THR A 214 -10.25 -7.50 4.93
N LEU A 215 -9.39 -7.80 5.91
CA LEU A 215 -8.55 -9.00 5.90
C LEU A 215 -9.37 -10.30 5.84
N GLU A 216 -10.44 -10.40 6.64
CA GLU A 216 -11.34 -11.57 6.61
C GLU A 216 -12.03 -11.74 5.24
N ALA A 217 -12.40 -10.64 4.59
CA ALA A 217 -12.94 -10.67 3.24
C ALA A 217 -11.89 -11.15 2.21
N MET A 218 -10.64 -10.70 2.33
CA MET A 218 -9.52 -11.16 1.50
C MET A 218 -9.29 -12.66 1.66
N ILE A 219 -9.20 -13.17 2.88
CA ILE A 219 -9.04 -14.60 3.18
C ILE A 219 -10.22 -15.40 2.58
N THR A 220 -11.43 -14.90 2.72
CA THR A 220 -12.63 -15.56 2.17
C THR A 220 -12.60 -15.62 0.64
N THR A 221 -12.07 -14.59 -0.02
CA THR A 221 -11.95 -14.58 -1.47
C THR A 221 -11.02 -15.67 -2.00
N PHE A 222 -9.98 -16.03 -1.24
CA PHE A 222 -9.06 -17.12 -1.58
C PHE A 222 -9.51 -18.51 -1.08
N ALA A 223 -10.77 -18.66 -0.64
CA ALA A 223 -11.25 -19.90 0.00
C ALA A 223 -10.96 -21.17 -0.81
N THR A 224 -11.12 -21.13 -2.14
CA THR A 224 -10.82 -22.28 -3.00
C THR A 224 -9.36 -22.72 -2.85
N ASP A 225 -8.41 -21.81 -3.05
CA ASP A 225 -6.98 -22.10 -2.99
C ASP A 225 -6.53 -22.54 -1.59
N PHE A 226 -7.00 -21.83 -0.55
CA PHE A 226 -6.64 -22.18 0.82
C PHE A 226 -7.18 -23.52 1.25
N ASN A 227 -8.45 -23.84 0.92
CA ASN A 227 -9.04 -25.12 1.25
C ASN A 227 -8.33 -26.28 0.53
N ASP A 228 -7.98 -26.11 -0.74
CA ASP A 228 -7.22 -27.11 -1.49
C ASP A 228 -5.88 -27.39 -0.82
N ARG A 229 -5.14 -26.34 -0.41
CA ARG A 229 -3.84 -26.49 0.27
C ARG A 229 -3.96 -27.10 1.66
N ILE A 230 -5.00 -26.75 2.41
CA ILE A 230 -5.26 -27.36 3.72
C ILE A 230 -5.54 -28.85 3.55
N ILE A 231 -6.36 -29.24 2.58
CA ILE A 231 -6.81 -30.62 2.36
C ILE A 231 -5.69 -31.46 1.73
N ASP A 232 -5.07 -30.96 0.65
CA ASP A 232 -4.10 -31.72 -0.15
C ASP A 232 -2.71 -31.73 0.48
N SER A 233 -2.25 -30.58 0.96
CA SER A 233 -0.85 -30.39 1.37
C SER A 233 -0.69 -30.21 2.90
N GLY A 234 -1.77 -30.21 3.66
CA GLY A 234 -1.73 -30.06 5.12
C GLY A 234 -1.25 -28.68 5.58
N TYR A 235 -1.43 -27.63 4.75
CA TYR A 235 -1.14 -26.27 5.19
C TYR A 235 -2.07 -25.87 6.33
N PRO A 236 -1.59 -25.07 7.28
CA PRO A 236 -2.43 -24.57 8.34
C PRO A 236 -3.39 -23.48 7.83
N PRO A 237 -4.53 -23.26 8.49
CA PRO A 237 -5.49 -22.24 8.11
C PRO A 237 -4.89 -20.84 8.13
N PRO A 238 -5.21 -19.96 7.16
CA PRO A 238 -4.64 -18.59 7.07
C PRO A 238 -4.85 -17.76 8.33
N ARG A 239 -5.96 -17.96 9.05
CA ARG A 239 -6.25 -17.26 10.32
C ARG A 239 -5.31 -17.60 11.47
N GLU A 240 -4.46 -18.61 11.33
CA GLU A 240 -3.37 -18.92 12.29
C GLU A 240 -2.15 -18.03 12.04
N PHE A 241 -2.06 -17.31 10.88
CA PHE A 241 -0.89 -16.53 10.48
C PHE A 241 -1.18 -15.06 10.24
N PHE A 242 -2.42 -14.70 9.94
CA PHE A 242 -2.82 -13.35 9.66
C PHE A 242 -3.88 -12.88 10.63
N VAL A 243 -3.65 -11.73 11.27
CA VAL A 243 -4.62 -11.09 12.16
C VAL A 243 -4.72 -9.61 11.83
N GLY A 244 -5.92 -9.14 11.50
CA GLY A 244 -6.23 -7.72 11.36
C GLY A 244 -6.44 -7.06 12.72
N ARG A 245 -5.86 -5.89 12.90
CA ARG A 245 -5.95 -5.04 14.10
C ARG A 245 -6.50 -3.69 13.71
N ASP A 246 -7.73 -3.44 14.10
CA ASP A 246 -8.29 -2.09 14.01
C ASP A 246 -7.61 -1.21 15.07
N ILE A 247 -7.11 -0.04 14.67
CA ILE A 247 -6.51 0.92 15.60
C ILE A 247 -7.63 1.62 16.35
N ASP A 248 -7.63 1.44 17.66
CA ASP A 248 -8.61 2.07 18.55
C ASP A 248 -8.26 3.56 18.78
N LEU A 249 -9.21 4.42 18.52
CA LEU A 249 -9.11 5.84 18.85
C LEU A 249 -9.51 6.10 20.30
N PRO A 250 -8.94 7.13 20.94
CA PRO A 250 -9.36 7.52 22.31
C PRO A 250 -10.86 7.75 22.38
N ALA A 251 -11.49 7.23 23.42
CA ALA A 251 -12.92 7.37 23.63
C ALA A 251 -13.34 8.85 23.70
N GLY A 252 -14.36 9.22 22.92
CA GLY A 252 -14.87 10.60 22.86
C GLY A 252 -14.01 11.56 22.03
N LEU A 253 -13.01 11.07 21.31
CA LEU A 253 -12.23 11.91 20.40
C LEU A 253 -13.05 12.33 19.18
N ILE A 254 -13.87 11.44 18.66
CA ILE A 254 -14.70 11.67 17.47
C ILE A 254 -16.17 11.71 17.89
N ASP A 255 -16.79 12.86 17.72
CA ASP A 255 -18.24 13.02 17.90
C ASP A 255 -19.00 12.82 16.60
N ASP A 256 -18.47 13.33 15.48
CA ASP A 256 -19.04 13.21 14.13
C ASP A 256 -17.92 13.06 13.08
N PRO A 257 -17.73 11.87 12.53
CA PRO A 257 -16.72 11.64 11.50
C PRO A 257 -17.00 12.34 10.16
N ASN A 258 -18.20 12.90 9.97
CA ASN A 258 -18.52 13.70 8.79
C ASN A 258 -18.25 15.19 9.01
N GLY A 259 -18.23 15.65 10.27
CA GLY A 259 -17.95 17.04 10.61
C GLY A 259 -16.48 17.32 10.82
N ASP A 260 -15.80 16.50 11.64
CA ASP A 260 -14.37 16.63 11.93
C ASP A 260 -13.71 15.24 12.01
N PRO A 261 -13.23 14.71 10.87
CA PRO A 261 -12.61 13.39 10.83
C PRO A 261 -11.17 13.35 11.37
N HIS A 262 -10.56 14.47 11.70
CA HIS A 262 -9.16 14.57 12.16
C HIS A 262 -8.97 15.63 13.26
N PRO A 263 -9.76 15.57 14.35
CA PRO A 263 -9.64 16.55 15.43
C PRO A 263 -8.23 16.55 16.01
N ALA A 264 -7.85 17.66 16.64
CA ALA A 264 -6.57 17.77 17.30
C ALA A 264 -6.38 16.66 18.35
N MET A 265 -5.31 15.91 18.25
CA MET A 265 -5.01 14.80 19.15
C MET A 265 -3.51 14.68 19.41
N LYS A 266 -3.17 14.04 20.52
CA LYS A 266 -1.79 13.57 20.73
C LYS A 266 -1.58 12.24 20.02
N PRO A 267 -0.36 11.97 19.50
CA PRO A 267 -0.03 10.67 18.98
C PRO A 267 -0.32 9.55 19.99
N ILE A 268 -0.88 8.45 19.51
CA ILE A 268 -1.20 7.25 20.29
C ILE A 268 -0.24 6.12 19.94
N GLU A 269 0.14 5.32 20.92
CA GLU A 269 0.92 4.11 20.71
C GLU A 269 0.03 3.02 20.09
N VAL A 270 0.52 2.39 19.01
CA VAL A 270 -0.22 1.36 18.30
C VAL A 270 0.51 0.02 18.24
N PHE A 271 1.83 0.05 18.42
CA PHE A 271 2.67 -1.16 18.43
C PHE A 271 4.01 -0.88 19.10
N GLU A 272 4.54 -1.88 19.82
CA GLU A 272 5.90 -1.86 20.35
C GLU A 272 6.46 -3.28 20.41
N ASP A 273 7.73 -3.44 20.04
CA ASP A 273 8.51 -4.65 20.25
C ASP A 273 9.93 -4.30 20.73
N ASP A 274 10.87 -5.26 20.66
CA ASP A 274 12.26 -5.05 21.08
C ASP A 274 13.08 -4.17 20.11
N ARG A 275 12.53 -3.69 19.00
CA ARG A 275 13.21 -2.99 17.92
C ARG A 275 12.62 -1.63 17.60
N VAL A 276 11.31 -1.53 17.65
CA VAL A 276 10.59 -0.31 17.29
C VAL A 276 9.46 -0.02 18.23
N LYS A 277 9.20 1.27 18.39
CA LYS A 277 7.94 1.78 18.91
C LYS A 277 7.22 2.52 17.80
N VAL A 278 5.93 2.20 17.59
CA VAL A 278 5.11 2.83 16.55
C VAL A 278 4.00 3.63 17.19
N THR A 279 3.93 4.91 16.84
CA THR A 279 2.84 5.81 17.22
C THR A 279 2.08 6.27 15.99
N ALA A 280 0.80 6.61 16.14
CA ALA A 280 -0.07 7.07 15.08
C ALA A 280 -0.84 8.33 15.49
N THR A 281 -1.28 9.08 14.49
CA THR A 281 -2.21 10.19 14.63
C THR A 281 -3.19 10.21 13.48
N LEU A 282 -4.39 10.78 13.68
CA LEU A 282 -5.30 11.07 12.57
C LEU A 282 -4.74 12.22 11.73
N VAL A 283 -4.89 12.11 10.41
CA VAL A 283 -4.46 13.10 9.42
C VAL A 283 -5.63 13.58 8.57
N GLN A 284 -5.43 14.71 7.87
CA GLN A 284 -6.46 15.40 7.08
C GLN A 284 -6.64 14.72 5.70
N HIS A 285 -7.52 13.73 5.61
CA HIS A 285 -7.85 13.08 4.33
C HIS A 285 -9.37 12.98 4.11
N ALA A 286 -10.11 14.00 4.53
CA ALA A 286 -11.57 14.02 4.38
C ALA A 286 -12.01 13.83 2.92
N PRO A 287 -13.07 13.02 2.67
CA PRO A 287 -13.99 12.41 3.61
C PRO A 287 -13.54 11.04 4.16
N VAL A 288 -12.33 10.58 3.88
CA VAL A 288 -11.79 9.30 4.38
C VAL A 288 -11.55 9.39 5.88
N PHE A 289 -12.05 8.38 6.59
CA PHE A 289 -11.91 8.27 8.04
C PHE A 289 -12.04 6.80 8.48
N PRO A 290 -11.19 6.33 9.38
CA PRO A 290 -9.94 6.96 9.85
C PRO A 290 -8.86 6.98 8.77
N ALA A 291 -7.97 7.97 8.80
CA ALA A 291 -6.74 8.04 8.04
C ALA A 291 -5.60 8.40 8.99
N PHE A 292 -4.47 7.69 8.91
CA PHE A 292 -3.38 7.77 9.88
C PHE A 292 -2.05 8.18 9.24
N GLY A 293 -1.29 9.01 9.95
CA GLY A 293 0.16 9.06 9.87
C GLY A 293 0.79 8.14 10.92
N PHE A 294 1.97 7.59 10.63
CA PHE A 294 2.72 6.71 11.53
C PHE A 294 4.11 7.23 11.79
N ARG A 295 4.60 7.05 13.02
CA ARG A 295 5.99 7.30 13.39
C ARG A 295 6.60 6.03 13.98
N PHE A 296 7.77 5.66 13.47
CA PHE A 296 8.61 4.57 13.94
C PHE A 296 9.82 5.16 14.65
N ASP A 297 9.96 4.90 15.92
CA ASP A 297 11.14 5.20 16.72
C ASP A 297 11.96 3.92 16.88
N THR A 298 13.26 3.99 16.57
CA THR A 298 14.25 2.91 16.69
C THR A 298 15.44 3.38 17.50
N ASP A 299 16.31 2.47 17.93
CA ASP A 299 17.54 2.84 18.64
C ASP A 299 18.48 3.75 17.81
N SER A 300 18.36 3.77 16.49
CA SER A 300 19.21 4.56 15.58
C SER A 300 18.62 5.91 15.20
N GLY A 301 17.32 6.07 15.29
CA GLY A 301 16.60 7.27 14.87
C GLY A 301 15.14 6.98 14.55
N SER A 302 14.47 7.94 13.91
CA SER A 302 13.02 7.89 13.69
C SER A 302 12.61 8.19 12.25
N VAL A 303 11.52 7.53 11.80
CA VAL A 303 10.88 7.76 10.51
C VAL A 303 9.40 8.02 10.71
N THR A 304 8.90 9.12 10.18
CA THR A 304 7.46 9.44 10.16
C THR A 304 6.93 9.35 8.75
N PHE A 305 5.75 8.75 8.59
CA PHE A 305 4.98 8.63 7.34
C PHE A 305 3.72 9.47 7.45
N SER A 306 3.47 10.32 6.45
CA SER A 306 2.28 11.17 6.45
C SER A 306 0.99 10.38 6.25
N GLY A 307 1.02 9.26 5.50
CA GLY A 307 -0.15 8.77 4.80
C GLY A 307 -0.64 9.82 3.80
N ASP A 308 -1.84 9.66 3.27
CA ASP A 308 -2.47 10.68 2.45
C ASP A 308 -3.06 11.76 3.35
N THR A 309 -2.71 13.01 3.10
CA THR A 309 -3.13 14.12 3.95
C THR A 309 -3.01 15.48 3.28
N GLY A 310 -4.01 16.32 3.45
CA GLY A 310 -3.79 17.77 3.36
C GLY A 310 -2.92 18.27 4.53
N PRO A 311 -2.57 19.57 4.56
CA PRO A 311 -1.82 20.14 5.67
C PRO A 311 -2.46 19.81 7.02
N SER A 312 -1.69 19.22 7.97
CA SER A 312 -2.20 18.69 9.23
C SER A 312 -1.27 19.02 10.41
N GLU A 313 -1.80 19.74 11.40
CA GLU A 313 -1.09 20.04 12.64
C GLU A 313 -0.81 18.75 13.46
N ASN A 314 -1.69 17.76 13.38
CA ASN A 314 -1.46 16.45 13.99
C ASN A 314 -0.22 15.76 13.40
N LEU A 315 -0.03 15.84 12.06
CA LEU A 315 1.17 15.31 11.40
C LEU A 315 2.42 16.06 11.83
N VAL A 316 2.36 17.39 11.92
CA VAL A 316 3.49 18.20 12.39
C VAL A 316 3.92 17.77 13.80
N GLU A 317 2.96 17.58 14.71
CA GLU A 317 3.26 17.11 16.09
C GLU A 317 3.82 15.69 16.10
N LEU A 318 3.28 14.77 15.29
CA LEU A 318 3.77 13.40 15.15
C LEU A 318 5.22 13.38 14.62
N ALA A 319 5.51 14.19 13.59
CA ALA A 319 6.81 14.24 12.92
C ALA A 319 7.86 15.04 13.69
N LYS A 320 7.51 15.71 14.78
CA LYS A 320 8.39 16.62 15.50
C LYS A 320 9.74 16.01 15.84
N GLY A 321 10.79 16.58 15.27
CA GLY A 321 12.16 16.14 15.46
C GLY A 321 12.48 14.75 14.92
N SER A 322 11.67 14.20 14.02
CA SER A 322 12.00 12.95 13.31
C SER A 322 13.25 13.12 12.45
N ASP A 323 14.01 12.04 12.31
CA ASP A 323 15.16 12.05 11.40
C ASP A 323 14.70 12.11 9.94
N ILE A 324 13.62 11.39 9.62
CA ILE A 324 13.06 11.33 8.28
C ILE A 324 11.53 11.56 8.35
N LEU A 325 11.03 12.47 7.52
CA LEU A 325 9.61 12.57 7.19
C LEU A 325 9.39 12.07 5.76
N VAL A 326 8.68 10.97 5.60
CA VAL A 326 8.18 10.47 4.32
C VAL A 326 6.81 11.09 4.10
N HIS A 327 6.70 11.95 3.10
CA HIS A 327 5.49 12.74 2.87
C HIS A 327 4.92 12.50 1.47
N GLU A 328 3.59 12.36 1.39
CA GLU A 328 2.89 12.37 0.11
C GLU A 328 3.04 13.70 -0.61
N ALA A 329 2.78 13.72 -1.91
CA ALA A 329 2.82 14.94 -2.69
C ALA A 329 1.86 14.91 -3.88
N ILE A 330 1.08 15.99 -4.06
CA ILE A 330 0.26 16.18 -5.24
C ILE A 330 0.70 17.43 -6.01
N ALA A 331 0.74 17.33 -7.35
CA ALA A 331 1.02 18.48 -8.21
C ALA A 331 -0.27 19.29 -8.47
N ALA A 332 -0.44 20.42 -7.79
CA ALA A 332 -1.62 21.29 -7.95
C ALA A 332 -1.83 21.71 -9.41
N GLN A 333 -0.76 21.91 -10.16
CA GLN A 333 -0.83 22.24 -11.59
C GLN A 333 -1.46 21.09 -12.41
N TRP A 334 -1.15 19.84 -12.11
CA TRP A 334 -1.78 18.69 -12.74
C TRP A 334 -3.27 18.62 -12.41
N VAL A 335 -3.65 18.85 -11.15
CA VAL A 335 -5.06 18.90 -10.74
C VAL A 335 -5.83 19.95 -11.52
N ALA A 336 -5.26 21.14 -11.68
CA ALA A 336 -5.88 22.22 -12.47
C ALA A 336 -5.99 21.89 -13.96
N GLN A 337 -5.00 21.17 -14.52
CA GLN A 337 -5.05 20.69 -15.92
C GLN A 337 -6.12 19.61 -16.13
N ARG A 338 -6.30 18.72 -15.15
CA ARG A 338 -7.31 17.66 -15.18
C ARG A 338 -8.73 18.22 -15.06
N HIS A 339 -8.89 19.29 -14.28
CA HIS A 339 -10.17 19.95 -14.00
C HIS A 339 -10.12 21.43 -14.41
N PRO A 340 -10.11 21.72 -15.73
CA PRO A 340 -10.06 23.10 -16.21
C PRO A 340 -11.38 23.84 -15.93
N GLU A 341 -11.28 25.16 -15.78
CA GLU A 341 -12.45 26.02 -15.66
C GLU A 341 -13.19 26.21 -17.03
N PRO A 342 -14.54 26.32 -17.05
CA PRO A 342 -15.43 26.24 -15.90
C PRO A 342 -15.72 24.76 -15.51
N ARG A 343 -15.80 24.47 -14.21
CA ARG A 343 -16.11 23.14 -13.67
C ARG A 343 -17.60 22.99 -13.42
N ASP A 344 -18.16 21.81 -13.70
CA ASP A 344 -19.46 21.42 -13.15
C ASP A 344 -19.32 20.99 -11.68
N ALA A 345 -20.46 20.72 -11.01
CA ALA A 345 -20.44 20.40 -9.58
C ALA A 345 -19.65 19.14 -9.23
N ALA A 346 -19.59 18.14 -10.11
CA ALA A 346 -18.84 16.91 -9.88
C ALA A 346 -17.34 17.14 -10.08
N ALA A 347 -16.94 17.84 -11.14
CA ALA A 347 -15.56 18.21 -11.40
C ALA A 347 -15.00 19.15 -10.33
N GLU A 348 -15.82 20.07 -9.82
CA GLU A 348 -15.44 20.95 -8.71
C GLU A 348 -15.24 20.15 -7.43
N ALA A 349 -16.11 19.20 -7.12
CA ALA A 349 -15.99 18.35 -5.94
C ALA A 349 -14.72 17.48 -6.00
N GLU A 350 -14.39 16.89 -7.16
CA GLU A 350 -13.16 16.12 -7.35
C GLU A 350 -11.92 17.03 -7.23
N TYR A 351 -11.95 18.21 -7.81
CA TYR A 351 -10.87 19.21 -7.66
C TYR A 351 -10.64 19.59 -6.21
N GLN A 352 -11.70 19.92 -5.47
CA GLN A 352 -11.61 20.30 -4.05
C GLN A 352 -11.12 19.14 -3.19
N HIS A 353 -11.53 17.90 -3.49
CA HIS A 353 -11.03 16.72 -2.81
C HIS A 353 -9.52 16.56 -3.02
N LEU A 354 -9.06 16.59 -4.28
CA LEU A 354 -7.64 16.41 -4.60
C LEU A 354 -6.75 17.49 -3.96
N ILE A 355 -7.19 18.74 -3.93
CA ILE A 355 -6.41 19.83 -3.31
C ILE A 355 -6.55 19.88 -1.79
N GLY A 356 -7.70 19.48 -1.25
CA GLY A 356 -7.96 19.60 0.20
C GLY A 356 -7.55 18.37 1.00
N ALA A 357 -7.62 17.19 0.40
CA ALA A 357 -7.30 15.92 1.06
C ALA A 357 -5.85 15.44 0.84
N HIS A 358 -5.07 16.19 0.05
CA HIS A 358 -3.66 15.97 -0.24
C HIS A 358 -2.83 17.24 -0.05
N THR A 359 -1.53 17.10 0.12
CA THR A 359 -0.61 18.23 0.29
C THR A 359 0.05 18.58 -1.02
N THR A 360 -0.10 19.85 -1.43
CA THR A 360 0.50 20.35 -2.66
C THR A 360 2.02 20.50 -2.53
N ILE A 361 2.73 20.41 -3.65
CA ILE A 361 4.20 20.59 -3.71
C ILE A 361 4.66 21.85 -2.95
N GLU A 362 3.87 22.90 -3.04
CA GLU A 362 4.17 24.21 -2.49
C GLU A 362 4.14 24.27 -0.96
N ASP A 363 3.37 23.37 -0.30
CA ASP A 363 3.13 23.41 1.14
C ASP A 363 4.05 22.50 1.94
N ILE A 364 4.58 21.44 1.31
CA ILE A 364 5.30 20.34 1.98
C ILE A 364 6.55 20.82 2.72
N GLY A 365 7.33 21.70 2.09
CA GLY A 365 8.57 22.22 2.69
C GLY A 365 8.33 22.96 3.99
N GLY A 366 7.24 23.75 4.05
CA GLY A 366 6.82 24.45 5.26
C GLY A 366 6.42 23.50 6.39
N ILE A 367 5.73 22.39 6.07
CA ILE A 367 5.35 21.35 7.04
C ILE A 367 6.59 20.67 7.60
N ALA A 368 7.55 20.28 6.75
CA ALA A 368 8.80 19.66 7.16
C ALA A 368 9.66 20.57 8.05
N GLU A 369 9.74 21.86 7.72
CA GLU A 369 10.45 22.87 8.52
C GLU A 369 9.78 23.07 9.89
N GLN A 370 8.46 23.17 9.93
CA GLN A 370 7.69 23.34 11.18
C GLN A 370 7.85 22.12 12.08
N ALA A 371 7.89 20.91 11.54
CA ALA A 371 8.14 19.69 12.29
C ALA A 371 9.61 19.57 12.74
N GLY A 372 10.53 20.32 12.17
CA GLY A 372 11.95 20.30 12.50
C GLY A 372 12.63 18.97 12.15
N VAL A 373 12.23 18.34 11.04
CA VAL A 373 12.80 17.07 10.58
C VAL A 373 14.15 17.31 9.91
N LYS A 374 15.04 16.32 9.90
CA LYS A 374 16.36 16.45 9.26
C LYS A 374 16.29 16.21 7.75
N LYS A 375 15.45 15.29 7.34
CA LYS A 375 15.28 14.85 5.94
C LYS A 375 13.81 14.73 5.57
N LEU A 376 13.45 15.31 4.45
CA LEU A 376 12.15 15.18 3.80
C LEU A 376 12.29 14.23 2.60
N VAL A 377 11.54 13.15 2.58
CA VAL A 377 11.49 12.19 1.48
C VAL A 377 10.09 12.24 0.87
N LEU A 378 9.98 12.63 -0.39
CA LEU A 378 8.69 12.58 -1.08
C LEU A 378 8.38 11.15 -1.50
N ASN A 379 7.16 10.74 -1.24
CA ASN A 379 6.57 9.47 -1.64
C ASN A 379 5.14 9.71 -2.12
N HIS A 380 4.40 8.67 -2.52
CA HIS A 380 3.02 8.80 -2.97
C HIS A 380 2.84 9.97 -3.94
N LEU A 381 3.63 9.97 -5.04
CA LEU A 381 3.68 11.09 -5.98
C LEU A 381 2.48 11.07 -6.92
N VAL A 382 1.66 12.13 -6.92
CA VAL A 382 0.47 12.26 -7.77
C VAL A 382 0.60 13.48 -8.70
N PRO A 383 0.70 13.27 -10.03
CA PRO A 383 0.75 11.99 -10.76
C PRO A 383 2.15 11.37 -10.75
N GLY A 384 2.23 10.05 -10.76
CA GLY A 384 3.50 9.32 -10.71
C GLY A 384 4.46 9.53 -11.88
N ASN A 385 4.01 10.20 -12.94
CA ASN A 385 4.79 10.57 -14.13
C ASN A 385 5.06 12.07 -14.23
N TRP A 386 4.90 12.85 -13.14
CA TRP A 386 5.19 14.30 -13.14
C TRP A 386 6.70 14.54 -13.24
N PRO A 387 7.14 15.63 -13.89
CA PRO A 387 8.57 15.92 -14.04
C PRO A 387 9.29 16.05 -12.70
N VAL A 388 10.47 15.42 -12.59
CA VAL A 388 11.25 15.41 -11.33
C VAL A 388 11.63 16.82 -10.88
N GLU A 389 11.88 17.73 -11.83
CA GLU A 389 12.22 19.13 -11.57
C GLU A 389 11.10 19.89 -10.85
N GLU A 390 9.85 19.49 -11.10
CA GLU A 390 8.69 20.08 -10.42
C GLU A 390 8.62 19.62 -8.96
N TRP A 391 8.89 18.34 -8.69
CA TRP A 391 8.94 17.80 -7.32
C TRP A 391 10.01 18.46 -6.44
N GLN A 392 11.11 18.93 -7.03
CA GLN A 392 12.18 19.63 -6.29
C GLN A 392 11.68 20.93 -5.64
N LYS A 393 10.60 21.51 -6.12
CA LYS A 393 10.00 22.73 -5.54
C LYS A 393 9.45 22.49 -4.13
N ALA A 394 9.15 21.24 -3.76
CA ALA A 394 8.73 20.88 -2.40
C ALA A 394 9.79 21.19 -1.32
N GLY A 395 11.04 21.43 -1.72
CA GLY A 395 12.09 21.89 -0.80
C GLY A 395 12.01 23.37 -0.45
N ALA A 396 11.11 24.15 -1.05
CA ALA A 396 10.99 25.57 -0.77
C ALA A 396 10.58 25.81 0.70
N GLY A 397 11.38 26.58 1.44
CA GLY A 397 11.14 26.85 2.86
C GLY A 397 11.61 25.76 3.82
N PHE A 398 12.22 24.68 3.31
CA PHE A 398 12.81 23.62 4.14
C PHE A 398 14.33 23.75 4.20
N SER A 399 14.89 23.77 5.40
CA SER A 399 16.34 23.92 5.63
C SER A 399 17.11 22.60 5.65
N GLY A 400 16.41 21.47 5.73
CA GLY A 400 17.00 20.13 5.75
C GLY A 400 17.25 19.55 4.35
N GLU A 401 17.49 18.24 4.28
CA GLU A 401 17.74 17.52 3.04
C GLU A 401 16.42 17.06 2.39
N LEU A 402 16.18 17.44 1.12
CA LEU A 402 15.07 16.94 0.31
C LEU A 402 15.52 15.76 -0.56
N VAL A 403 14.77 14.66 -0.52
CA VAL A 403 14.89 13.50 -1.42
C VAL A 403 13.58 13.30 -2.17
N ILE A 404 13.62 13.34 -3.49
CA ILE A 404 12.49 12.87 -4.31
C ILE A 404 12.60 11.35 -4.38
N GLY A 405 11.68 10.65 -3.74
CA GLY A 405 11.72 9.20 -3.63
C GLY A 405 11.67 8.50 -4.98
N GLU A 406 12.49 7.47 -5.13
CA GLU A 406 12.45 6.51 -6.22
C GLU A 406 12.23 5.11 -5.66
N ASP A 407 11.59 4.26 -6.46
CA ASP A 407 11.42 2.85 -6.08
C ASP A 407 12.76 2.21 -5.74
N LEU A 408 12.78 1.45 -4.65
CA LEU A 408 13.96 0.78 -4.09
C LEU A 408 15.03 1.71 -3.49
N ASP A 409 14.73 3.00 -3.30
CA ASP A 409 15.63 3.84 -2.49
C ASP A 409 15.77 3.23 -1.10
N ALA A 410 17.05 3.10 -0.65
CA ALA A 410 17.39 2.69 0.69
C ALA A 410 18.15 3.84 1.39
N ILE A 411 17.55 4.37 2.46
CA ILE A 411 18.00 5.57 3.18
C ILE A 411 18.29 5.17 4.63
N ALA A 412 19.51 5.49 5.12
CA ALA A 412 19.86 5.21 6.51
C ALA A 412 18.96 5.97 7.49
N ILE A 413 18.60 5.32 8.60
CA ILE A 413 17.89 5.92 9.73
C ILE A 413 18.92 6.30 10.79
N GLY A 414 19.01 7.59 11.11
CA GLY A 414 19.96 8.14 12.08
C GLY A 414 21.20 8.73 11.47
#